data_3bb0ca9c170b4ea1e14ddb18cac5144e
#
_entry.id   3bb0ca9c170b4ea1e14ddb18cac5144e
#
_cell.length_a   1.000
_cell.length_b   1.000
_cell.length_c   1.000
_cell.angle_alpha   90.00
_cell.angle_beta   90.00
_cell.angle_gamma   90.00
#
_symmetry.space_group_name_H-M   'P 1'
#
loop_
_entity.id
_entity.type
_entity.pdbx_description
1 polymer ?
#
loop_
_entity_poly.entity_id
_entity_poly.type
_entity_poly.pdbx_seq_one_letter_code
_entity_poly.pdbx_strand_id
1 'polypeptide(L)'
;MTAPVSRPAFRFTGWHMTMILVAFFGIVIVVNVYMATLASSSFSGVVVDNSYVASQHYNTWLNEAAKEKALGWQVSALRQADGRVAASLIGEARPDHAVLGGEAWHPLGQEADRTVSFRKAGDGRWISIDPLPEGRWRLRLKLDGDDAAGHHTVRLQQML
;
A
#
# COMPACT_ATOMS: atom_id res chain seq x y z
N MET A 1 39.70 20.02 -71.14
CA MET A 1 40.29 19.28 -69.98
C MET A 1 39.79 19.92 -68.70
N THR A 2 38.75 19.33 -68.05
CA THR A 2 38.19 19.80 -66.81
C THR A 2 38.92 19.12 -65.67
N ALA A 3 39.55 19.88 -64.78
CA ALA A 3 40.23 19.37 -63.60
C ALA A 3 39.22 18.75 -62.62
N PRO A 4 39.53 17.62 -61.99
CA PRO A 4 38.65 17.02 -61.03
C PRO A 4 38.59 17.89 -59.77
N VAL A 5 37.38 18.26 -59.35
CA VAL A 5 37.10 18.96 -58.10
C VAL A 5 37.31 17.95 -56.96
N SER A 6 38.46 18.07 -56.24
CA SER A 6 38.74 17.27 -55.05
C SER A 6 37.81 17.72 -53.93
N ARG A 7 36.85 16.85 -53.51
CA ARG A 7 36.06 17.09 -52.34
C ARG A 7 36.96 16.95 -51.08
N PRO A 8 36.86 17.88 -50.12
CA PRO A 8 37.62 17.75 -48.88
C PRO A 8 37.21 16.47 -48.16
N ALA A 9 38.19 15.59 -47.89
CA ALA A 9 37.92 14.37 -47.13
C ALA A 9 37.60 14.75 -45.68
N PHE A 10 36.47 14.26 -45.16
CA PHE A 10 36.09 14.43 -43.76
C PHE A 10 37.18 13.79 -42.88
N ARG A 11 37.85 14.59 -42.06
CA ARG A 11 38.85 14.09 -41.10
C ARG A 11 38.19 13.90 -39.74
N PHE A 12 38.06 12.66 -39.30
CA PHE A 12 37.63 12.35 -37.95
C PHE A 12 38.71 12.77 -36.96
N THR A 13 38.38 13.68 -36.06
CA THR A 13 39.33 14.23 -35.06
C THR A 13 38.91 13.77 -33.65
N GLY A 14 39.83 13.87 -32.69
CA GLY A 14 39.54 13.58 -31.29
C GLY A 14 38.36 14.37 -30.74
N TRP A 15 38.13 15.60 -31.24
CA TRP A 15 36.96 16.41 -30.85
C TRP A 15 35.65 15.75 -31.25
N HIS A 16 35.56 15.17 -32.42
CA HIS A 16 34.35 14.44 -32.85
C HIS A 16 34.11 13.22 -31.95
N MET A 17 35.15 12.49 -31.58
CA MET A 17 35.06 11.35 -30.67
C MET A 17 34.58 11.80 -29.28
N THR A 18 35.13 12.88 -28.75
CA THR A 18 34.68 13.46 -27.47
C THR A 18 33.20 13.83 -27.49
N MET A 19 32.76 14.51 -28.55
CA MET A 19 31.35 14.89 -28.70
C MET A 19 30.43 13.67 -28.75
N ILE A 20 30.80 12.62 -29.45
CA ILE A 20 30.04 11.36 -29.50
C ILE A 20 29.94 10.71 -28.12
N LEU A 21 31.06 10.65 -27.40
CA LEU A 21 31.06 10.08 -26.04
C LEU A 21 30.20 10.89 -25.07
N VAL A 22 30.32 12.22 -25.11
CA VAL A 22 29.50 13.10 -24.25
C VAL A 22 28.04 12.95 -24.59
N ALA A 23 27.65 12.89 -25.86
CA ALA A 23 26.28 12.68 -26.29
C ALA A 23 25.75 11.30 -25.82
N PHE A 24 26.54 10.25 -26.01
CA PHE A 24 26.20 8.89 -25.62
C PHE A 24 25.97 8.79 -24.10
N PHE A 25 26.95 9.23 -23.30
CA PHE A 25 26.79 9.17 -21.84
C PHE A 25 25.73 10.13 -21.33
N GLY A 26 25.52 11.27 -21.98
CA GLY A 26 24.40 12.17 -21.67
C GLY A 26 23.05 11.49 -21.80
N ILE A 27 22.83 10.77 -22.89
CA ILE A 27 21.59 9.98 -23.10
C ILE A 27 21.46 8.91 -22.00
N VAL A 28 22.53 8.17 -21.72
CA VAL A 28 22.52 7.13 -20.68
C VAL A 28 22.14 7.72 -19.32
N ILE A 29 22.70 8.86 -18.94
CA ILE A 29 22.38 9.54 -17.68
C ILE A 29 20.89 9.94 -17.64
N VAL A 30 20.38 10.57 -18.70
CA VAL A 30 18.98 11.00 -18.78
C VAL A 30 18.03 9.80 -18.60
N VAL A 31 18.29 8.70 -19.30
CA VAL A 31 17.47 7.49 -19.19
C VAL A 31 17.53 6.92 -17.77
N ASN A 32 18.71 6.85 -17.15
CA ASN A 32 18.84 6.32 -15.79
C ASN A 32 18.13 7.21 -14.76
N VAL A 33 18.24 8.53 -14.86
CA VAL A 33 17.51 9.47 -13.99
C VAL A 33 16.00 9.32 -14.17
N TYR A 34 15.53 9.22 -15.41
CA TYR A 34 14.13 9.00 -15.71
C TYR A 34 13.62 7.69 -15.10
N MET A 35 14.33 6.60 -15.26
CA MET A 35 13.98 5.30 -14.66
C MET A 35 14.00 5.35 -13.12
N ALA A 36 14.95 6.05 -12.51
CA ALA A 36 15.01 6.24 -11.07
C ALA A 36 13.80 7.05 -10.54
N THR A 37 13.38 8.08 -11.27
CA THR A 37 12.18 8.85 -10.88
C THR A 37 10.90 8.01 -10.98
N LEU A 38 10.75 7.22 -12.05
CA LEU A 38 9.64 6.29 -12.18
C LEU A 38 9.63 5.24 -11.05
N ALA A 39 10.79 4.65 -10.74
CA ALA A 39 10.91 3.68 -9.66
C ALA A 39 10.51 4.29 -8.31
N SER A 40 10.98 5.50 -8.01
CA SER A 40 10.65 6.20 -6.77
C SER A 40 9.17 6.59 -6.67
N SER A 41 8.55 6.99 -7.77
CA SER A 41 7.13 7.37 -7.80
C SER A 41 6.18 6.17 -7.74
N SER A 42 6.62 4.99 -8.18
CA SER A 42 5.85 3.74 -8.13
C SER A 42 6.11 2.92 -6.87
N PHE A 43 7.04 3.34 -6.02
CA PHE A 43 7.37 2.63 -4.79
C PHE A 43 6.27 2.84 -3.74
N SER A 44 5.51 1.79 -3.43
CA SER A 44 4.39 1.81 -2.51
C SER A 44 4.78 1.68 -1.03
N GLY A 45 6.05 1.93 -0.68
CA GLY A 45 6.54 1.86 0.69
C GLY A 45 7.19 0.53 1.06
N VAL A 46 7.76 0.49 2.25
CA VAL A 46 8.40 -0.70 2.82
C VAL A 46 7.34 -1.57 3.49
N VAL A 47 7.22 -2.82 3.04
CA VAL A 47 6.25 -3.77 3.62
C VAL A 47 6.68 -4.22 5.03
N VAL A 48 7.99 -4.32 5.27
CA VAL A 48 8.58 -4.71 6.57
C VAL A 48 9.91 -4.00 6.73
N ASP A 49 10.07 -3.22 7.79
CA ASP A 49 11.31 -2.48 8.07
C ASP A 49 12.50 -3.41 8.33
N ASN A 50 12.26 -4.55 8.96
CA ASN A 50 13.28 -5.54 9.24
C ASN A 50 12.72 -6.97 9.15
N SER A 51 13.01 -7.65 8.05
CA SER A 51 12.55 -9.03 7.80
C SER A 51 13.12 -10.04 8.81
N TYR A 52 14.31 -9.80 9.37
CA TYR A 52 14.90 -10.67 10.37
C TYR A 52 14.11 -10.61 11.69
N VAL A 53 13.78 -9.42 12.17
CA VAL A 53 12.94 -9.23 13.36
C VAL A 53 11.54 -9.82 13.14
N ALA A 54 10.96 -9.59 11.96
CA ALA A 54 9.68 -10.16 11.59
C ALA A 54 9.70 -11.70 11.65
N SER A 55 10.78 -12.33 11.17
CA SER A 55 10.89 -13.80 11.19
C SER A 55 10.97 -14.39 12.58
N GLN A 56 11.56 -13.69 13.55
CA GLN A 56 11.64 -14.15 14.95
C GLN A 56 10.25 -14.14 15.63
N HIS A 57 9.37 -13.23 15.24
CA HIS A 57 8.01 -13.14 15.77
C HIS A 57 6.98 -13.97 14.99
N TYR A 58 7.42 -14.67 13.94
CA TYR A 58 6.51 -15.42 13.07
C TYR A 58 5.65 -16.44 13.82
N ASN A 59 6.25 -17.22 14.71
CA ASN A 59 5.51 -18.22 15.50
C ASN A 59 4.52 -17.56 16.48
N THR A 60 4.87 -16.40 17.03
CA THR A 60 3.96 -15.64 17.90
C THR A 60 2.75 -15.17 17.10
N TRP A 61 2.97 -14.62 15.89
CA TRP A 61 1.88 -14.20 15.02
C TRP A 61 0.99 -15.34 14.56
N LEU A 62 1.56 -16.52 14.28
CA LEU A 62 0.77 -17.72 13.96
C LEU A 62 -0.12 -18.15 15.12
N ASN A 63 0.40 -18.11 16.34
CA ASN A 63 -0.37 -18.45 17.53
C ASN A 63 -1.48 -17.42 17.81
N GLU A 64 -1.20 -16.13 17.61
CA GLU A 64 -2.22 -15.08 17.71
C GLU A 64 -3.30 -15.26 16.66
N ALA A 65 -2.94 -15.49 15.39
CA ALA A 65 -3.88 -15.74 14.32
C ALA A 65 -4.75 -16.99 14.55
N ALA A 66 -4.17 -18.03 15.13
CA ALA A 66 -4.92 -19.23 15.51
C ALA A 66 -5.94 -18.93 16.62
N LYS A 67 -5.57 -18.12 17.63
CA LYS A 67 -6.47 -17.66 18.69
C LYS A 67 -7.60 -16.78 18.12
N GLU A 68 -7.26 -15.80 17.26
CA GLU A 68 -8.25 -14.94 16.57
C GLU A 68 -9.26 -15.79 15.78
N LYS A 69 -8.78 -16.79 15.07
CA LYS A 69 -9.63 -17.71 14.30
C LYS A 69 -10.56 -18.55 15.21
N ALA A 70 -10.06 -18.96 16.37
CA ALA A 70 -10.83 -19.76 17.33
C ALA A 70 -11.98 -18.96 17.97
N LEU A 71 -11.88 -17.63 18.06
CA LEU A 71 -12.97 -16.76 18.55
C LEU A 71 -14.18 -16.77 17.63
N GLY A 72 -14.02 -17.10 16.35
CA GLY A 72 -15.10 -17.10 15.37
C GLY A 72 -15.69 -15.72 15.06
N TRP A 73 -15.03 -14.65 15.50
CA TRP A 73 -15.46 -13.29 15.19
C TRP A 73 -15.08 -12.94 13.76
N GLN A 74 -16.05 -12.58 12.98
CA GLN A 74 -15.85 -12.12 11.60
C GLN A 74 -16.52 -10.78 11.42
N VAL A 75 -15.83 -9.85 10.78
CA VAL A 75 -16.38 -8.54 10.45
C VAL A 75 -16.45 -8.39 8.94
N SER A 76 -17.61 -7.99 8.44
CA SER A 76 -17.77 -7.59 7.06
C SER A 76 -17.90 -6.08 6.98
N ALA A 77 -17.23 -5.46 6.03
CA ALA A 77 -17.30 -4.03 5.79
C ALA A 77 -17.80 -3.76 4.37
N LEU A 78 -18.73 -2.83 4.24
CA LEU A 78 -19.28 -2.41 2.96
C LEU A 78 -19.28 -0.89 2.86
N ARG A 79 -18.93 -0.38 1.70
CA ARG A 79 -19.03 1.05 1.39
C ARG A 79 -20.48 1.41 1.09
N GLN A 80 -20.99 2.43 1.74
CA GLN A 80 -22.32 2.99 1.50
C GLN A 80 -22.29 4.03 0.37
N ALA A 81 -23.47 4.39 -0.14
CA ALA A 81 -23.61 5.39 -1.19
C ALA A 81 -23.10 6.80 -0.79
N ASP A 82 -23.08 7.10 0.51
CA ASP A 82 -22.55 8.35 1.08
C ASP A 82 -21.03 8.32 1.30
N GLY A 83 -20.33 7.26 0.84
CA GLY A 83 -18.90 7.06 0.98
C GLY A 83 -18.47 6.53 2.36
N ARG A 84 -19.37 6.41 3.32
CA ARG A 84 -19.06 5.85 4.65
C ARG A 84 -18.93 4.33 4.58
N VAL A 85 -18.18 3.80 5.52
CA VAL A 85 -18.01 2.35 5.67
C VAL A 85 -18.91 1.84 6.78
N ALA A 86 -19.83 0.97 6.42
CA ALA A 86 -20.63 0.20 7.37
C ALA A 86 -19.94 -1.13 7.64
N ALA A 87 -19.65 -1.41 8.89
CA ALA A 87 -19.07 -2.68 9.32
C ALA A 87 -20.06 -3.43 10.22
N SER A 88 -20.14 -4.74 10.06
CA SER A 88 -21.01 -5.61 10.84
C SER A 88 -20.28 -6.87 11.29
N LEU A 89 -20.45 -7.22 12.56
CA LEU A 89 -19.98 -8.48 13.12
C LEU A 89 -20.87 -9.61 12.64
N ILE A 90 -20.27 -10.63 12.07
CA ILE A 90 -20.92 -11.85 11.60
C ILE A 90 -20.62 -12.96 12.63
N GLY A 91 -21.62 -13.75 13.00
CA GLY A 91 -21.48 -14.84 13.94
C GLY A 91 -22.39 -14.68 15.16
N GLU A 92 -22.41 -15.69 16.02
CA GLU A 92 -23.26 -15.73 17.22
C GLU A 92 -22.61 -15.03 18.42
N ALA A 93 -21.26 -15.02 18.46
CA ALA A 93 -20.52 -14.38 19.54
C ALA A 93 -20.68 -12.85 19.49
N ARG A 94 -21.01 -12.26 20.62
CA ARG A 94 -21.12 -10.81 20.78
C ARG A 94 -20.15 -10.37 21.87
N PRO A 95 -19.02 -9.74 21.48
CA PRO A 95 -18.11 -9.19 22.46
C PRO A 95 -18.74 -8.02 23.20
N ASP A 96 -18.57 -7.98 24.50
CA ASP A 96 -18.90 -6.83 25.31
C ASP A 96 -17.93 -5.67 25.04
N HIS A 97 -18.37 -4.44 25.21
CA HIS A 97 -17.54 -3.25 25.02
C HIS A 97 -16.77 -3.19 23.71
N ALA A 98 -17.30 -3.78 22.64
CA ALA A 98 -16.63 -3.86 21.35
C ALA A 98 -16.38 -2.50 20.73
N VAL A 99 -15.12 -2.23 20.41
CA VAL A 99 -14.63 -1.03 19.72
C VAL A 99 -14.01 -1.43 18.39
N LEU A 100 -14.46 -0.80 17.32
CA LEU A 100 -13.91 -0.99 15.99
C LEU A 100 -13.11 0.23 15.59
N GLY A 101 -11.89 0.02 15.20
CA GLY A 101 -11.00 0.99 14.56
C GLY A 101 -10.40 0.43 13.30
N GLY A 102 -9.72 1.26 12.53
CA GLY A 102 -9.06 0.77 11.34
C GLY A 102 -8.24 1.81 10.61
N GLU A 103 -7.60 1.33 9.57
CA GLU A 103 -6.82 2.11 8.61
C GLU A 103 -7.23 1.74 7.21
N ALA A 104 -7.31 2.74 6.34
CA ALA A 104 -7.54 2.56 4.92
C ALA A 104 -6.30 3.02 4.16
N TRP A 105 -5.78 2.19 3.26
CA TRP A 105 -4.69 2.57 2.39
C TRP A 105 -5.00 2.28 0.92
N HIS A 106 -4.46 3.13 0.06
CA HIS A 106 -4.62 2.95 -1.37
C HIS A 106 -3.73 1.80 -1.87
N PRO A 107 -4.27 0.81 -2.61
CA PRO A 107 -3.52 -0.39 -3.03
C PRO A 107 -2.23 -0.11 -3.80
N LEU A 108 -2.17 1.04 -4.50
CA LEU A 108 -1.02 1.48 -5.30
C LEU A 108 -0.23 2.62 -4.63
N GLY A 109 -0.53 2.98 -3.39
CA GLY A 109 0.17 4.05 -2.68
C GLY A 109 0.00 5.45 -3.30
N GLN A 110 -1.04 5.67 -4.09
CA GLN A 110 -1.28 6.96 -4.75
C GLN A 110 -1.89 8.01 -3.82
N GLU A 111 -2.50 7.56 -2.73
CA GLU A 111 -3.02 8.42 -1.69
C GLU A 111 -2.43 8.03 -0.32
N ALA A 112 -2.36 9.01 0.58
CA ALA A 112 -1.89 8.78 1.93
C ALA A 112 -2.83 7.86 2.71
N ASP A 113 -2.27 7.07 3.61
CA ASP A 113 -3.02 6.22 4.52
C ASP A 113 -3.94 7.07 5.41
N ARG A 114 -5.14 6.55 5.66
CA ARG A 114 -6.17 7.24 6.45
C ARG A 114 -6.60 6.40 7.63
N THR A 115 -6.59 6.99 8.80
CA THR A 115 -7.23 6.38 9.97
C THR A 115 -8.73 6.45 9.80
N VAL A 116 -9.41 5.32 10.00
CA VAL A 116 -10.88 5.22 9.92
C VAL A 116 -11.42 4.97 11.32
N SER A 117 -12.07 5.97 11.86
CA SER A 117 -12.75 5.87 13.15
C SER A 117 -14.20 5.47 12.96
N PHE A 118 -14.68 4.60 13.82
CA PHE A 118 -16.05 4.07 13.76
C PHE A 118 -16.84 4.48 15.00
N ARG A 119 -18.14 4.68 14.80
CA ARG A 119 -19.14 4.80 15.88
C ARG A 119 -20.05 3.58 15.88
N LYS A 120 -20.43 3.12 17.05
CA LYS A 120 -21.42 2.04 17.20
C LYS A 120 -22.78 2.52 16.67
N ALA A 121 -23.37 1.77 15.76
CA ALA A 121 -24.65 2.08 15.13
C ALA A 121 -25.74 1.06 15.49
N GLY A 122 -25.40 0.09 16.34
CA GLY A 122 -26.31 -0.97 16.79
C GLY A 122 -25.51 -2.12 17.39
N ASP A 123 -26.18 -3.19 17.73
CA ASP A 123 -25.52 -4.37 18.25
C ASP A 123 -24.71 -5.07 17.14
N GLY A 124 -23.38 -5.11 17.32
CA GLY A 124 -22.46 -5.65 16.32
C GLY A 124 -22.40 -4.85 15.01
N ARG A 125 -22.81 -3.57 15.01
CA ARG A 125 -22.76 -2.71 13.81
C ARG A 125 -22.05 -1.41 14.11
N TRP A 126 -21.21 -0.97 13.16
CA TRP A 126 -20.48 0.28 13.22
C TRP A 126 -20.56 1.01 11.89
N ILE A 127 -20.48 2.32 11.94
CA ILE A 127 -20.41 3.19 10.76
C ILE A 127 -19.21 4.12 10.93
N SER A 128 -18.42 4.29 9.89
CA SER A 128 -17.30 5.23 9.91
C SER A 128 -17.81 6.66 10.15
N ILE A 129 -17.04 7.42 10.91
CA ILE A 129 -17.36 8.84 11.20
C ILE A 129 -17.23 9.64 9.94
N ASP A 130 -16.12 9.47 9.23
CA ASP A 130 -15.82 10.17 7.99
C ASP A 130 -16.02 9.27 6.77
N PRO A 131 -16.46 9.84 5.63
CA PRO A 131 -16.52 9.12 4.38
C PRO A 131 -15.10 8.89 3.82
N LEU A 132 -14.88 7.74 3.17
CA LEU A 132 -13.70 7.51 2.37
C LEU A 132 -13.85 8.16 0.99
N PRO A 133 -12.79 8.76 0.44
CA PRO A 133 -12.80 9.25 -0.94
C PRO A 133 -13.16 8.16 -1.94
N GLU A 134 -13.61 8.55 -3.11
CA GLU A 134 -13.88 7.60 -4.20
C GLU A 134 -12.60 6.85 -4.57
N GLY A 135 -12.76 5.61 -5.05
CA GLY A 135 -11.66 4.75 -5.44
C GLY A 135 -11.61 3.44 -4.67
N ARG A 136 -10.56 2.68 -4.93
CA ARG A 136 -10.35 1.36 -4.30
C ARG A 136 -9.50 1.54 -3.04
N TRP A 137 -10.00 1.05 -1.94
CA TRP A 137 -9.32 1.11 -0.65
C TRP A 137 -9.18 -0.28 -0.07
N ARG A 138 -8.04 -0.53 0.53
CA ARG A 138 -7.82 -1.71 1.36
C ARG A 138 -7.97 -1.29 2.82
N LEU A 139 -8.92 -1.91 3.51
CA LEU A 139 -9.15 -1.67 4.92
C LEU A 139 -8.40 -2.70 5.76
N ARG A 140 -7.74 -2.22 6.80
CA ARG A 140 -7.28 -3.01 7.93
C ARG A 140 -8.11 -2.61 9.14
N LEU A 141 -8.98 -3.52 9.57
CA LEU A 141 -9.86 -3.30 10.71
C LEU A 141 -9.31 -4.01 11.93
N LYS A 142 -9.46 -3.39 13.08
CA LYS A 142 -9.12 -3.92 14.40
C LYS A 142 -10.36 -3.85 15.26
N LEU A 143 -10.89 -5.01 15.65
CA LEU A 143 -11.99 -5.14 16.60
C LEU A 143 -11.41 -5.53 17.94
N ASP A 144 -11.51 -4.66 18.91
CA ASP A 144 -11.19 -4.93 20.31
C ASP A 144 -12.48 -5.16 21.07
N GLY A 145 -12.55 -6.20 21.90
CA GLY A 145 -13.72 -6.51 22.70
C GLY A 145 -13.42 -7.52 23.77
N ASP A 146 -14.34 -7.63 24.71
CA ASP A 146 -14.23 -8.53 25.86
C ASP A 146 -15.23 -9.67 25.70
N ASP A 147 -14.85 -10.86 26.17
CA ASP A 147 -15.75 -12.00 26.33
C ASP A 147 -15.52 -12.67 27.72
N ALA A 148 -16.17 -13.79 27.95
CA ALA A 148 -16.02 -14.53 29.20
C ALA A 148 -14.60 -15.02 29.48
N ALA A 149 -13.73 -15.11 28.46
CA ALA A 149 -12.33 -15.53 28.55
C ALA A 149 -11.36 -14.34 28.70
N GLY A 150 -11.83 -13.11 28.51
CA GLY A 150 -11.05 -11.88 28.67
C GLY A 150 -11.06 -10.95 27.46
N HIS A 151 -10.04 -10.08 27.39
CA HIS A 151 -9.90 -9.13 26.31
C HIS A 151 -9.28 -9.79 25.07
N HIS A 152 -9.91 -9.57 23.92
CA HIS A 152 -9.46 -10.09 22.64
C HIS A 152 -9.39 -9.01 21.58
N THR A 153 -8.45 -9.17 20.67
CA THR A 153 -8.30 -8.33 19.48
C THR A 153 -8.39 -9.21 18.24
N VAL A 154 -9.24 -8.83 17.30
CA VAL A 154 -9.32 -9.48 15.98
C VAL A 154 -8.96 -8.48 14.90
N ARG A 155 -8.06 -8.90 14.01
CA ARG A 155 -7.58 -8.10 12.88
C ARG A 155 -8.13 -8.67 11.58
N LEU A 156 -8.67 -7.79 10.76
CA LEU A 156 -9.26 -8.18 9.48
C LEU A 156 -8.74 -7.27 8.37
N GLN A 157 -8.67 -7.84 7.20
CA GLN A 157 -8.28 -7.13 6.00
C GLN A 157 -9.32 -7.35 4.91
N GLN A 158 -9.82 -6.27 4.33
CA GLN A 158 -10.83 -6.34 3.29
C GLN A 158 -10.59 -5.27 2.23
N MET A 159 -10.91 -5.59 0.98
CA MET A 159 -10.91 -4.64 -0.14
C MET A 159 -12.32 -4.05 -0.28
N LEU A 160 -12.38 -2.73 -0.46
CA LEU A 160 -13.59 -1.98 -0.78
C LEU A 160 -13.55 -1.46 -2.22
#